data_5e8d54e38a47869e0b1a370054bc5c44
#
_entry.id   5e8d54e38a47869e0b1a370054bc5c44
#
_cell.length_a   1.000
_cell.length_b   1.000
_cell.length_c   1.000
_cell.angle_alpha   90.00
_cell.angle_beta   90.00
_cell.angle_gamma   90.00
#
_symmetry.space_group_name_H-M   'P 1'
#
loop_
_entity.id
_entity.type
_entity.pdbx_description
1 polymer ?
#
loop_
_entity_poly.entity_id
_entity_poly.type
_entity_poly.pdbx_seq_one_letter_code
_entity_poly.pdbx_strand_id
1 'polypeptide(L)'
;MTITLILDDRPYVSCGLDNEVTEPGFLEFSQFELINKVTFDTDSNQFTLIEPGVYLLQMGATIEGGNLVAKLVSDDIGVDFMTIEGNKNPCFKCRSSVFTIDDDDQIAESLMVELVDNNGTECCVGTDFFFLLYKISEVANADPVDQL
;
A
#
# COMPACT_ATOMS: atom_id res chain seq x y z
N MET A 1 23.64 -16.07 -18.72
CA MET A 1 22.99 -16.58 -17.49
C MET A 1 21.54 -16.12 -17.45
N THR A 2 20.65 -17.06 -17.33
CA THR A 2 19.22 -16.75 -17.26
C THR A 2 18.80 -16.64 -15.80
N ILE A 3 18.27 -15.49 -15.43
CA ILE A 3 17.71 -15.31 -14.07
C ILE A 3 16.22 -15.56 -14.18
N THR A 4 15.76 -16.60 -13.52
CA THR A 4 14.34 -16.91 -13.44
C THR A 4 13.80 -16.34 -12.14
N LEU A 5 12.91 -15.37 -12.25
CA LEU A 5 12.22 -14.84 -11.08
C LEU A 5 11.03 -15.74 -10.78
N ILE A 6 11.11 -16.50 -9.70
CA ILE A 6 10.02 -17.35 -9.27
C ILE A 6 9.21 -16.52 -8.26
N LEU A 7 8.03 -16.08 -8.69
CA LEU A 7 7.08 -15.46 -7.80
C LEU A 7 6.26 -16.56 -7.16
N ASP A 8 6.30 -16.61 -5.85
CA ASP A 8 5.47 -17.51 -5.07
C ASP A 8 3.99 -17.22 -5.33
N ASP A 9 3.13 -18.20 -5.04
CA ASP A 9 1.70 -18.03 -5.12
C ASP A 9 1.17 -17.25 -3.90
N ARG A 10 1.85 -16.16 -3.56
CA ARG A 10 1.50 -15.28 -2.46
C ARG A 10 0.80 -14.03 -2.99
N PRO A 11 -0.02 -13.37 -2.13
CA PRO A 11 -0.54 -12.07 -2.49
C PRO A 11 0.56 -11.05 -2.75
N TYR A 12 0.46 -10.34 -3.87
CA TYR A 12 1.35 -9.23 -4.18
C TYR A 12 0.71 -8.26 -5.15
N VAL A 13 1.15 -7.02 -5.10
CA VAL A 13 0.78 -5.97 -6.04
C VAL A 13 1.99 -5.12 -6.34
N SER A 14 2.21 -4.83 -7.61
CA SER A 14 3.14 -3.79 -8.03
C SER A 14 2.42 -2.90 -9.02
N CYS A 15 2.27 -1.63 -8.70
CA CYS A 15 1.55 -0.70 -9.56
C CYS A 15 2.09 0.72 -9.42
N GLY A 16 1.61 1.59 -10.27
CA GLY A 16 2.00 2.99 -10.31
C GLY A 16 0.84 3.89 -10.70
N LEU A 17 1.15 5.08 -11.17
CA LEU A 17 0.19 6.08 -11.60
C LEU A 17 0.47 6.46 -13.06
N ASP A 18 -0.59 6.61 -13.85
CA ASP A 18 -0.48 7.10 -15.23
C ASP A 18 -0.22 8.59 -15.29
N ASN A 19 -0.78 9.33 -14.36
CA ASN A 19 -0.74 10.78 -14.36
C ASN A 19 -0.34 11.31 -13.01
N GLU A 20 0.26 12.49 -13.02
CA GLU A 20 0.54 13.26 -11.81
C GLU A 20 -0.76 13.55 -11.06
N VAL A 21 -0.73 13.41 -9.74
CA VAL A 21 -1.88 13.72 -8.89
C VAL A 21 -1.67 15.09 -8.28
N THR A 22 -2.61 16.01 -8.53
CA THR A 22 -2.52 17.39 -8.08
C THR A 22 -3.63 17.79 -7.12
N GLU A 23 -4.56 16.88 -6.86
CA GLU A 23 -5.69 17.16 -5.97
C GLU A 23 -5.72 16.14 -4.84
N PRO A 24 -6.11 16.57 -3.62
CA PRO A 24 -6.29 15.63 -2.51
C PRO A 24 -7.36 14.58 -2.80
N GLY A 25 -7.22 13.44 -2.20
CA GLY A 25 -8.16 12.33 -2.32
C GLY A 25 -7.46 11.00 -2.39
N PHE A 26 -8.24 9.94 -2.55
CA PHE A 26 -7.70 8.60 -2.69
C PHE A 26 -7.05 8.42 -4.06
N LEU A 27 -5.88 7.78 -4.07
CA LEU A 27 -5.14 7.56 -5.30
C LEU A 27 -5.84 6.50 -6.16
N GLU A 28 -6.04 6.85 -7.43
CA GLU A 28 -6.56 5.93 -8.43
C GLU A 28 -5.38 5.21 -9.07
N PHE A 29 -5.09 4.01 -8.59
CA PHE A 29 -3.96 3.25 -9.10
C PHE A 29 -4.24 2.76 -10.52
N SER A 30 -3.20 2.75 -11.30
CA SER A 30 -3.17 2.24 -12.66
C SER A 30 -1.83 1.55 -12.89
N GLN A 31 -1.50 1.19 -14.11
CA GLN A 31 -0.22 0.57 -14.46
C GLN A 31 0.12 -0.61 -13.52
N PHE A 32 -0.81 -1.57 -13.44
CA PHE A 32 -0.58 -2.78 -12.66
C PHE A 32 0.40 -3.66 -13.41
N GLU A 33 1.64 -3.72 -12.93
CA GLU A 33 2.67 -4.58 -13.52
C GLU A 33 2.52 -6.01 -13.04
N LEU A 34 2.23 -6.17 -11.75
CA LEU A 34 2.02 -7.47 -11.12
C LEU A 34 0.87 -7.37 -10.14
N ILE A 35 -0.04 -8.33 -10.19
CA ILE A 35 -1.11 -8.44 -9.21
C ILE A 35 -1.48 -9.91 -9.06
N ASN A 36 -1.56 -10.39 -7.82
CA ASN A 36 -1.93 -11.78 -7.51
C ASN A 36 -2.64 -11.85 -6.17
N LYS A 37 -3.78 -12.52 -6.14
CA LYS A 37 -4.58 -12.76 -4.92
C LYS A 37 -4.97 -11.51 -4.14
N VAL A 38 -4.87 -10.36 -4.76
CA VAL A 38 -5.34 -9.08 -4.24
C VAL A 38 -6.23 -8.49 -5.32
N THR A 39 -7.37 -7.97 -4.94
CA THR A 39 -8.27 -7.32 -5.90
C THR A 39 -8.26 -5.83 -5.68
N PHE A 40 -8.39 -5.08 -6.76
CA PHE A 40 -8.49 -3.63 -6.69
C PHE A 40 -9.88 -3.21 -7.18
N ASP A 41 -10.58 -2.44 -6.34
CA ASP A 41 -11.89 -1.89 -6.68
C ASP A 41 -11.70 -0.47 -7.21
N THR A 42 -12.01 -0.27 -8.50
CA THR A 42 -11.86 1.04 -9.14
C THR A 42 -12.90 2.07 -8.67
N ASP A 43 -14.02 1.62 -8.12
CA ASP A 43 -15.04 2.54 -7.63
C ASP A 43 -14.65 3.15 -6.28
N SER A 44 -14.01 2.37 -5.42
CA SER A 44 -13.60 2.82 -4.09
C SER A 44 -12.11 3.11 -3.97
N ASN A 45 -11.31 2.78 -4.99
CA ASN A 45 -9.86 2.91 -4.99
C ASN A 45 -9.20 2.16 -3.84
N GLN A 46 -9.68 0.95 -3.58
CA GLN A 46 -9.22 0.12 -2.47
C GLN A 46 -8.71 -1.23 -2.96
N PHE A 47 -7.61 -1.68 -2.38
CA PHE A 47 -7.18 -3.07 -2.50
C PHE A 47 -7.84 -3.89 -1.42
N THR A 48 -8.35 -5.06 -1.78
CA THR A 48 -8.92 -5.99 -0.81
C THR A 48 -7.93 -7.11 -0.54
N LEU A 49 -7.60 -7.28 0.73
CA LEU A 49 -6.66 -8.28 1.23
C LEU A 49 -7.45 -9.33 2.01
N ILE A 50 -7.57 -10.52 1.47
CA ILE A 50 -8.38 -11.59 2.05
C ILE A 50 -7.51 -12.59 2.81
N GLU A 51 -6.29 -12.83 2.34
CA GLU A 51 -5.43 -13.84 2.92
C GLU A 51 -4.72 -13.30 4.16
N PRO A 52 -4.83 -13.99 5.32
CA PRO A 52 -4.09 -13.60 6.51
C PRO A 52 -2.58 -13.73 6.31
N GLY A 53 -1.83 -12.92 7.01
CA GLY A 53 -0.39 -12.98 6.96
C GLY A 53 0.27 -11.68 7.33
N VAL A 54 1.58 -11.66 7.22
CA VAL A 54 2.40 -10.47 7.43
C VAL A 54 2.75 -9.90 6.07
N TYR A 55 2.45 -8.64 5.89
CA TYR A 55 2.61 -7.94 4.61
C TYR A 55 3.64 -6.83 4.73
N LEU A 56 4.38 -6.64 3.66
CA LEU A 56 5.27 -5.49 3.49
C LEU A 56 4.66 -4.55 2.46
N LEU A 57 4.56 -3.28 2.82
CA LEU A 57 4.20 -2.22 1.89
C LEU A 57 5.40 -1.29 1.72
N GLN A 58 5.78 -1.07 0.47
CA GLN A 58 6.74 -0.04 0.10
C GLN A 58 6.09 0.90 -0.89
N MET A 59 6.22 2.18 -0.67
CA MET A 59 5.78 3.18 -1.65
C MET A 59 6.70 4.39 -1.63
N GLY A 60 6.73 5.09 -2.73
CA GLY A 60 7.53 6.28 -2.84
C GLY A 60 7.15 7.09 -4.06
N ALA A 61 7.49 8.36 -4.01
CA ALA A 61 7.23 9.30 -5.08
C ALA A 61 7.95 10.61 -4.84
N THR A 62 8.05 11.42 -5.89
CA THR A 62 8.35 12.83 -5.71
C THR A 62 7.07 13.52 -5.23
N ILE A 63 7.10 14.08 -4.04
CA ILE A 63 5.94 14.68 -3.37
C ILE A 63 6.23 16.14 -3.06
N GLU A 64 5.25 16.98 -3.33
CA GLU A 64 5.28 18.40 -2.99
C GLU A 64 4.01 18.75 -2.23
N GLY A 65 4.17 19.37 -1.08
CA GLY A 65 3.09 20.05 -0.36
C GLY A 65 2.12 19.21 0.44
N GLY A 66 1.82 18.00 0.03
CA GLY A 66 0.84 17.15 0.70
C GLY A 66 1.49 15.97 1.41
N ASN A 67 0.65 15.13 2.01
CA ASN A 67 1.08 13.89 2.64
C ASN A 67 0.43 12.70 1.96
N LEU A 68 1.21 11.65 1.71
CA LEU A 68 0.67 10.35 1.28
C LEU A 68 0.45 9.50 2.52
N VAL A 69 -0.77 9.06 2.71
CA VAL A 69 -1.15 8.27 3.88
C VAL A 69 -1.70 6.92 3.44
N ALA A 70 -1.05 5.85 3.85
CA ALA A 70 -1.57 4.50 3.64
C ALA A 70 -2.47 4.12 4.82
N LYS A 71 -3.67 3.63 4.50
CA LYS A 71 -4.70 3.30 5.47
C LYS A 71 -5.14 1.86 5.32
N LEU A 72 -5.32 1.19 6.45
CA LEU A 72 -6.03 -0.09 6.49
C LEU A 72 -7.44 0.17 7.00
N VAL A 73 -8.42 -0.35 6.28
CA VAL A 73 -9.82 -0.22 6.65
C VAL A 73 -10.38 -1.61 6.92
N SER A 74 -10.87 -1.80 8.14
CA SER A 74 -11.52 -3.02 8.56
C SER A 74 -12.82 -2.63 9.22
N ASP A 75 -13.94 -3.17 8.72
CA ASP A 75 -15.27 -2.93 9.29
C ASP A 75 -15.57 -1.43 9.43
N ASP A 76 -15.31 -0.67 8.35
CA ASP A 76 -15.51 0.78 8.24
C ASP A 76 -14.62 1.63 9.16
N ILE A 77 -13.68 1.02 9.86
CA ILE A 77 -12.71 1.74 10.69
C ILE A 77 -11.38 1.81 9.94
N GLY A 78 -10.95 3.03 9.65
CA GLY A 78 -9.67 3.27 8.97
C GLY A 78 -8.56 3.57 9.98
N VAL A 79 -7.39 2.98 9.77
CA VAL A 79 -6.21 3.23 10.59
C VAL A 79 -5.07 3.63 9.66
N ASP A 80 -4.51 4.81 9.91
CA ASP A 80 -3.31 5.27 9.21
C ASP A 80 -2.11 4.52 9.75
N PHE A 81 -1.36 3.84 8.89
CA PHE A 81 -0.21 3.08 9.36
C PHE A 81 1.12 3.53 8.74
N MET A 82 1.07 4.33 7.70
CA MET A 82 2.29 4.87 7.09
C MET A 82 2.00 6.21 6.45
N THR A 83 2.86 7.19 6.71
CA THR A 83 2.73 8.53 6.14
C THR A 83 4.05 8.95 5.51
N ILE A 84 3.98 9.47 4.29
CA ILE A 84 5.10 10.12 3.63
C ILE A 84 4.77 11.61 3.56
N GLU A 85 5.56 12.42 4.25
CA GLU A 85 5.34 13.86 4.30
C GLU A 85 6.01 14.55 3.11
N GLY A 86 5.23 15.33 2.36
CA GLY A 86 5.76 16.18 1.32
C GLY A 86 6.26 17.49 1.89
N ASN A 87 7.24 18.07 1.24
CA ASN A 87 7.79 19.36 1.58
C ASN A 87 7.37 20.41 0.54
N LYS A 88 7.61 21.67 0.88
CA LYS A 88 7.35 22.78 -0.04
C LYS A 88 8.14 22.63 -1.35
N ASN A 89 9.36 22.11 -1.27
CA ASN A 89 10.16 21.80 -2.44
C ASN A 89 9.96 20.32 -2.79
N PRO A 90 9.69 19.98 -4.07
CA PRO A 90 9.52 18.59 -4.45
C PRO A 90 10.76 17.78 -4.16
N CYS A 91 10.56 16.60 -3.58
CA CYS A 91 11.66 15.70 -3.23
C CYS A 91 11.16 14.26 -3.32
N PHE A 92 11.97 13.38 -3.88
CA PHE A 92 11.63 11.96 -3.88
C PHE A 92 11.80 11.39 -2.48
N LYS A 93 10.76 10.75 -1.99
CA LYS A 93 10.75 10.07 -0.69
C LYS A 93 10.11 8.71 -0.83
N CYS A 94 10.64 7.75 -0.09
CA CYS A 94 10.04 6.42 -0.01
C CYS A 94 10.04 5.92 1.43
N ARG A 95 9.10 5.07 1.73
CA ARG A 95 8.98 4.41 3.04
C ARG A 95 8.49 3.00 2.86
N SER A 96 8.78 2.18 3.86
CA SER A 96 8.25 0.83 3.95
C SER A 96 7.68 0.60 5.34
N SER A 97 6.67 -0.25 5.41
CA SER A 97 6.03 -0.61 6.66
C SER A 97 5.57 -2.06 6.58
N VAL A 98 5.57 -2.72 7.72
CA VAL A 98 5.09 -4.09 7.86
C VAL A 98 3.81 -4.07 8.67
N PHE A 99 2.79 -4.78 8.22
CA PHE A 99 1.53 -4.91 8.94
C PHE A 99 1.04 -6.34 8.87
N THR A 100 0.15 -6.70 9.78
CA THR A 100 -0.38 -8.06 9.90
C THR A 100 -1.88 -8.06 9.69
N ILE A 101 -2.36 -9.02 8.88
CA ILE A 101 -3.77 -9.32 8.74
C ILE A 101 -4.03 -10.61 9.49
N ASP A 102 -4.87 -10.53 10.52
CA ASP A 102 -5.15 -11.65 11.40
C ASP A 102 -6.14 -12.62 10.78
N ASP A 103 -6.04 -13.89 11.20
CA ASP A 103 -6.90 -14.97 10.75
C ASP A 103 -8.25 -14.99 11.50
N ASP A 104 -8.40 -14.17 12.53
CA ASP A 104 -9.53 -14.24 13.46
C ASP A 104 -10.84 -13.78 12.86
N ASP A 105 -10.78 -12.89 11.88
CA ASP A 105 -11.97 -12.31 11.30
C ASP A 105 -12.05 -12.69 9.83
N GLN A 106 -13.14 -13.28 9.44
CA GLN A 106 -13.44 -13.54 8.04
C GLN A 106 -13.74 -12.23 7.30
N ILE A 107 -13.37 -11.11 7.88
CA ILE A 107 -13.60 -9.78 7.31
C ILE A 107 -12.40 -9.43 6.44
N ALA A 108 -12.65 -9.19 5.18
CA ALA A 108 -11.62 -8.71 4.27
C ALA A 108 -11.18 -7.31 4.69
N GLU A 109 -9.88 -7.11 4.83
CA GLU A 109 -9.33 -5.79 5.08
C GLU A 109 -9.03 -5.09 3.76
N SER A 110 -9.24 -3.79 3.74
CA SER A 110 -8.97 -2.96 2.57
C SER A 110 -7.79 -2.05 2.83
N LEU A 111 -6.98 -1.86 1.79
CA LEU A 111 -5.83 -0.97 1.82
C LEU A 111 -6.04 0.13 0.79
N MET A 112 -5.83 1.36 1.20
CA MET A 112 -5.93 2.51 0.32
C MET A 112 -4.85 3.53 0.62
N VAL A 113 -4.56 4.40 -0.35
CA VAL A 113 -3.61 5.50 -0.16
C VAL A 113 -4.31 6.80 -0.48
N GLU A 114 -4.22 7.74 0.43
CA GLU A 114 -4.83 9.05 0.29
C GLU A 114 -3.75 10.13 0.21
N LEU A 115 -3.94 11.06 -0.73
CA LEU A 115 -3.18 12.31 -0.73
C LEU A 115 -3.95 13.31 0.12
N VAL A 116 -3.35 13.70 1.23
CA VAL A 116 -3.96 14.63 2.19
C VAL A 116 -3.36 16.00 2.01
N ASP A 117 -4.23 17.00 1.87
CA ASP A 117 -3.81 18.39 1.80
C ASP A 117 -3.23 18.85 3.14
N ASN A 118 -2.15 19.60 3.07
CA ASN A 118 -1.49 20.12 4.25
C ASN A 118 -1.72 21.64 4.30
N ASN A 119 -2.81 22.05 4.94
CA ASN A 119 -3.17 23.45 5.18
C ASN A 119 -3.45 24.29 3.91
N GLY A 120 -4.10 23.72 2.92
CA GLY A 120 -4.49 24.46 1.73
C GLY A 120 -3.34 24.73 0.77
N THR A 121 -2.19 24.11 0.96
CA THR A 121 -1.03 24.23 0.06
C THR A 121 -1.26 23.37 -1.16
N GLU A 122 -0.83 23.82 -2.32
CA GLU A 122 -0.84 22.98 -3.51
C GLU A 122 -0.04 21.71 -3.23
N CYS A 123 -0.61 20.56 -3.59
CA CYS A 123 0.05 19.29 -3.43
C CYS A 123 0.21 18.60 -4.78
N CYS A 124 1.25 17.79 -4.89
CA CYS A 124 1.55 17.09 -6.13
C CYS A 124 2.27 15.78 -5.83
N VAL A 125 1.85 14.71 -6.50
CA VAL A 125 2.51 13.42 -6.50
C VAL A 125 2.94 13.11 -7.92
N GLY A 126 4.23 12.93 -8.13
CA GLY A 126 4.79 12.69 -9.46
C GLY A 126 4.49 11.30 -10.02
N THR A 127 4.69 11.15 -11.32
CA THR A 127 4.48 9.87 -12.02
C THR A 127 5.57 8.85 -11.70
N ASP A 128 6.59 9.22 -10.95
CA ASP A 128 7.58 8.29 -10.41
C ASP A 128 7.05 7.50 -9.19
N PHE A 129 5.79 7.71 -8.82
CA PHE A 129 5.14 6.96 -7.75
C PHE A 129 5.23 5.46 -8.03
N PHE A 130 5.61 4.71 -6.99
CA PHE A 130 5.53 3.26 -7.02
C PHE A 130 4.84 2.74 -5.76
N PHE A 131 4.18 1.62 -5.92
CA PHE A 131 3.48 0.92 -4.84
C PHE A 131 3.80 -0.55 -4.98
N LEU A 132 4.41 -1.11 -3.94
CA LEU A 132 4.75 -2.52 -3.88
C LEU A 132 4.20 -3.10 -2.59
N LEU A 133 3.32 -4.08 -2.72
CA LEU A 133 2.74 -4.78 -1.58
C LEU A 133 2.96 -6.27 -1.79
N TYR A 134 3.45 -6.96 -0.75
CA TYR A 134 3.45 -8.40 -0.84
C TYR A 134 3.49 -9.06 0.54
N LYS A 135 2.93 -10.28 0.59
CA LYS A 135 2.91 -11.08 1.80
C LYS A 135 4.29 -11.72 2.01
N ILE A 136 4.92 -11.42 3.14
CA ILE A 136 6.27 -11.90 3.44
C ILE A 136 6.27 -13.16 4.29
N SER A 137 5.22 -13.39 5.10
CA SER A 137 5.15 -14.60 5.93
C SER A 137 3.72 -14.89 6.37
N GLU A 138 3.51 -16.07 6.91
CA GLU A 138 2.26 -16.41 7.57
C GLU A 138 2.18 -15.73 8.93
N VAL A 139 0.95 -15.61 9.46
CA VAL A 139 0.77 -15.10 10.82
C VAL A 139 1.43 -16.09 11.79
N ALA A 140 2.20 -15.55 12.74
CA ALA A 140 2.86 -16.39 13.73
C ALA A 140 1.81 -17.14 14.56
N ASN A 141 2.05 -18.44 14.75
CA ASN A 141 1.17 -19.27 15.55
C ASN A 141 1.25 -18.83 17.02
N ALA A 142 0.11 -18.78 17.70
CA ALA A 142 0.03 -18.29 19.06
C ALA A 142 0.68 -19.22 20.11
N ASP A 143 1.13 -20.40 19.71
CA ASP A 143 1.78 -21.33 20.62
C ASP A 143 3.30 -21.39 20.35
N PRO A 144 4.09 -20.61 21.09
CA PRO A 144 5.52 -20.56 20.85
C PRO A 144 6.26 -21.83 21.26
N VAL A 145 5.61 -22.73 22.00
CA VAL A 145 6.25 -23.97 22.45
C VAL A 145 6.49 -24.91 21.28
N ASP A 146 5.65 -24.87 20.29
CA ASP A 146 5.76 -25.74 19.13
C ASP A 146 6.89 -25.36 18.19
N GLN A 147 7.57 -24.27 18.46
CA GLN A 147 8.63 -23.76 17.61
C GLN A 147 10.03 -24.07 18.14
N LEU A 148 10.13 -24.82 19.20
CA LEU A 148 11.41 -25.20 19.80
C LEU A 148 12.02 -26.41 19.13
#